data_36e7d9d8a9a9f61dee86e5096a2c59d4
#
_entry.id   36e7d9d8a9a9f61dee86e5096a2c59d4
#
_cell.length_a   1.000
_cell.length_b   1.000
_cell.length_c   1.000
_cell.angle_alpha   90.00
_cell.angle_beta   90.00
_cell.angle_gamma   90.00
#
_symmetry.space_group_name_H-M   'P 1'
#
loop_
_entity.id
_entity.type
_entity.pdbx_description
1 polymer ?
#
loop_
_entity_poly.entity_id
_entity_poly.type
_entity_poly.pdbx_seq_one_letter_code
_entity_poly.pdbx_strand_id
1 'polypeptide(L)'
;MRRAAAVTVAMLFVFSLTAAAPALSAAPPQALRDVMIVGNNWDGTASIVDARGLQVVRKGIDLVPDKDEEIAEIHKDPERLAMYYLVRYGPGEGNDQLVDDMFTTRDGKLLAVSRPSLADVVWIDIEKALAGSPDSVVVEQQMDGHRTDHMGLSPDGTKLLVSDSTSRSVHEYWMGGEGDPRTGERLRTFESGETPHENNYSKDGSRIFHASIGRVYLPGDQKELSLDSLPLVNPSTSSGHRLDQLGLGNIPGTDLIPPIKIGPIHDAIKGDRWFEIVDESTFAISQRWEMGKELEEAGYASISSAVRPMAVAPGERFIYFQMSFLHGLVEFDTQAADIDGTVGYSTGSIEEPRTGAVTRVIPLPKRTNLPRELYVNDSAHHGLSIDAKGKTLCAAGTMDDYVAMVDRTTGEYKTLDEETTGNYYGKPYWTTEGLGNTCWASLSDADAVAVIDFRTGEELAYLDVGNHPQRVRHGQIPSSLLS
;
A
#
# COMPACT_ATOMS: atom_id res chain seq x y z
N MET A 1 -44.59 -46.70 -80.00
CA MET A 1 -44.90 -47.45 -78.72
C MET A 1 -43.68 -47.40 -77.83
N ARG A 2 -43.65 -46.54 -76.92
CA ARG A 2 -42.61 -46.57 -75.86
C ARG A 2 -43.32 -46.34 -74.54
N ARG A 3 -43.21 -47.38 -73.61
CA ARG A 3 -43.78 -47.35 -72.28
C ARG A 3 -42.85 -46.55 -71.38
N ALA A 4 -43.34 -45.57 -70.66
CA ALA A 4 -42.68 -44.86 -69.57
C ALA A 4 -42.92 -45.66 -68.28
N ALA A 5 -41.80 -45.99 -67.61
CA ALA A 5 -41.82 -46.57 -66.25
C ALA A 5 -41.73 -45.45 -65.25
N ALA A 6 -42.69 -45.35 -64.34
CA ALA A 6 -42.62 -44.44 -63.21
C ALA A 6 -41.87 -45.08 -62.06
N VAL A 7 -40.84 -44.41 -61.59
CA VAL A 7 -40.10 -44.81 -60.39
C VAL A 7 -40.61 -43.95 -59.24
N THR A 8 -41.23 -44.60 -58.24
CA THR A 8 -41.67 -43.99 -57.00
C THR A 8 -40.53 -44.00 -55.99
N VAL A 9 -40.02 -42.84 -55.64
CA VAL A 9 -39.03 -42.68 -54.57
C VAL A 9 -39.75 -42.45 -53.26
N ALA A 10 -39.66 -43.40 -52.33
CA ALA A 10 -40.14 -43.22 -50.96
C ALA A 10 -39.10 -42.48 -50.12
N MET A 11 -39.38 -41.25 -49.69
CA MET A 11 -38.57 -40.55 -48.69
C MET A 11 -38.92 -41.01 -47.29
N LEU A 12 -37.99 -41.68 -46.64
CA LEU A 12 -38.03 -41.95 -45.19
C LEU A 12 -37.61 -40.68 -44.44
N PHE A 13 -38.52 -40.03 -43.75
CA PHE A 13 -38.22 -39.01 -42.75
C PHE A 13 -37.79 -39.69 -41.42
N VAL A 14 -36.47 -39.60 -41.10
CA VAL A 14 -35.99 -39.96 -39.77
C VAL A 14 -36.17 -38.72 -38.87
N PHE A 15 -37.13 -38.75 -37.96
CA PHE A 15 -37.25 -37.77 -36.89
C PHE A 15 -36.21 -38.09 -35.83
N SER A 16 -35.11 -37.32 -35.78
CA SER A 16 -34.17 -37.32 -34.66
C SER A 16 -34.82 -36.53 -33.53
N LEU A 17 -35.28 -37.17 -32.51
CA LEU A 17 -35.59 -36.54 -31.22
C LEU A 17 -34.25 -36.18 -30.56
N THR A 18 -33.79 -34.92 -30.71
CA THR A 18 -32.77 -34.36 -29.84
C THR A 18 -33.44 -34.01 -28.52
N ALA A 19 -33.20 -34.81 -27.49
CA ALA A 19 -33.52 -34.46 -26.13
C ALA A 19 -32.67 -33.24 -25.75
N ALA A 20 -33.31 -32.07 -25.59
CA ALA A 20 -32.66 -30.89 -25.03
C ALA A 20 -32.29 -31.24 -23.58
N ALA A 21 -30.98 -31.26 -23.28
CA ALA A 21 -30.50 -31.30 -21.91
C ALA A 21 -31.06 -30.08 -21.15
N PRO A 22 -31.56 -30.24 -19.92
CA PRO A 22 -31.98 -29.09 -19.12
C PRO A 22 -30.81 -28.13 -18.99
N ALA A 23 -31.01 -26.90 -19.43
CA ALA A 23 -30.06 -25.82 -19.15
C ALA A 23 -29.91 -25.74 -17.63
N LEU A 24 -28.72 -26.00 -17.13
CA LEU A 24 -28.39 -25.72 -15.73
C LEU A 24 -28.67 -24.23 -15.54
N SER A 25 -29.73 -23.95 -14.78
CA SER A 25 -30.05 -22.59 -14.35
C SER A 25 -28.82 -22.09 -13.57
N ALA A 26 -28.09 -21.13 -14.10
CA ALA A 26 -27.06 -20.47 -13.34
C ALA A 26 -27.69 -19.95 -12.04
N ALA A 27 -27.11 -20.29 -10.91
CA ALA A 27 -27.54 -19.74 -9.63
C ALA A 27 -27.59 -18.22 -9.74
N PRO A 28 -28.57 -17.55 -9.12
CA PRO A 28 -28.61 -16.09 -9.14
C PRO A 28 -27.30 -15.57 -8.57
N PRO A 29 -26.75 -14.46 -9.12
CA PRO A 29 -25.50 -13.87 -8.61
C PRO A 29 -25.65 -13.63 -7.11
N GLN A 30 -24.67 -14.10 -6.36
CA GLN A 30 -24.66 -13.98 -4.90
C GLN A 30 -24.59 -12.50 -4.54
N ALA A 31 -25.46 -12.04 -3.63
CA ALA A 31 -25.45 -10.64 -3.20
C ALA A 31 -24.16 -10.34 -2.45
N LEU A 32 -23.42 -9.32 -2.91
CA LEU A 32 -22.23 -8.83 -2.26
C LEU A 32 -22.58 -7.74 -1.22
N ARG A 33 -21.85 -7.70 -0.14
CA ARG A 33 -21.93 -6.70 0.92
C ARG A 33 -20.67 -5.87 0.93
N ASP A 34 -20.83 -4.55 0.98
CA ASP A 34 -19.71 -3.62 1.15
C ASP A 34 -19.10 -3.75 2.54
N VAL A 35 -17.79 -3.94 2.60
CA VAL A 35 -17.03 -4.05 3.84
C VAL A 35 -15.78 -3.20 3.80
N MET A 36 -15.26 -2.86 4.98
CA MET A 36 -13.89 -2.41 5.13
C MET A 36 -13.09 -3.56 5.76
N ILE A 37 -11.99 -3.91 5.11
CA ILE A 37 -11.08 -4.97 5.56
C ILE A 37 -9.88 -4.27 6.19
N VAL A 38 -9.57 -4.64 7.42
CA VAL A 38 -8.48 -4.09 8.21
C VAL A 38 -7.40 -5.13 8.39
N GLY A 39 -6.21 -4.87 7.89
CA GLY A 39 -5.04 -5.72 8.07
C GLY A 39 -4.35 -5.46 9.40
N ASN A 40 -4.32 -6.48 10.25
CA ASN A 40 -3.63 -6.45 11.54
C ASN A 40 -2.21 -6.99 11.34
N ASN A 41 -1.27 -6.06 11.16
CA ASN A 41 0.03 -6.36 10.57
C ASN A 41 0.87 -7.33 11.39
N TRP A 42 0.92 -7.18 12.72
CA TRP A 42 1.85 -7.96 13.55
C TRP A 42 1.37 -9.38 13.86
N ASP A 43 0.06 -9.60 13.91
CA ASP A 43 -0.47 -10.94 14.17
C ASP A 43 -0.86 -11.72 12.90
N GLY A 44 -0.77 -11.07 11.73
CA GLY A 44 -1.05 -11.74 10.47
C GLY A 44 -2.53 -12.00 10.22
N THR A 45 -3.42 -11.22 10.84
CA THR A 45 -4.86 -11.41 10.72
C THR A 45 -5.55 -10.26 9.99
N ALA A 46 -6.83 -10.46 9.66
CA ALA A 46 -7.70 -9.38 9.25
C ALA A 46 -8.93 -9.25 10.15
N SER A 47 -9.47 -8.04 10.18
CA SER A 47 -10.81 -7.75 10.71
C SER A 47 -11.71 -7.28 9.58
N ILE A 48 -12.97 -7.72 9.55
CA ILE A 48 -13.99 -7.27 8.60
C ILE A 48 -14.98 -6.38 9.32
N VAL A 49 -15.19 -5.18 8.79
CA VAL A 49 -16.13 -4.19 9.30
C VAL A 49 -17.21 -3.95 8.24
N ASP A 50 -18.47 -3.89 8.65
CA ASP A 50 -19.55 -3.41 7.78
C ASP A 50 -19.32 -1.95 7.41
N ALA A 51 -19.11 -1.69 6.12
CA ALA A 51 -18.77 -0.34 5.65
C ALA A 51 -19.91 0.69 5.82
N ARG A 52 -21.16 0.26 5.98
CA ARG A 52 -22.32 1.12 6.17
C ARG A 52 -22.79 1.17 7.61
N GLY A 53 -22.78 0.01 8.28
CA GLY A 53 -23.22 -0.13 9.67
C GLY A 53 -22.16 0.27 10.68
N LEU A 54 -20.91 0.49 10.26
CA LEU A 54 -19.78 0.86 11.11
C LEU A 54 -19.63 -0.09 12.31
N GLN A 55 -19.69 -1.38 12.04
CA GLN A 55 -19.62 -2.43 13.06
C GLN A 55 -18.66 -3.53 12.63
N VAL A 56 -17.83 -3.99 13.56
CA VAL A 56 -16.95 -5.13 13.31
C VAL A 56 -17.79 -6.39 13.19
N VAL A 57 -17.69 -7.07 12.05
CA VAL A 57 -18.43 -8.31 11.73
C VAL A 57 -17.63 -9.55 12.07
N ARG A 58 -16.33 -9.52 11.80
CA ARG A 58 -15.37 -10.62 12.08
C ARG A 58 -14.05 -10.04 12.53
N LYS A 59 -13.37 -10.73 13.44
CA LYS A 59 -12.00 -10.43 13.89
C LYS A 59 -11.13 -11.67 13.80
N GLY A 60 -9.81 -11.48 13.70
CA GLY A 60 -8.84 -12.56 13.81
C GLY A 60 -8.91 -13.59 12.69
N ILE A 61 -9.24 -13.12 11.47
CA ILE A 61 -9.21 -13.99 10.28
C ILE A 61 -7.74 -14.21 9.92
N ASP A 62 -7.29 -15.45 10.01
CA ASP A 62 -5.91 -15.83 9.74
C ASP A 62 -5.57 -15.67 8.25
N LEU A 63 -4.57 -14.84 7.95
CA LEU A 63 -4.05 -14.57 6.60
C LEU A 63 -2.65 -15.16 6.37
N VAL A 64 -2.11 -15.86 7.37
CA VAL A 64 -0.79 -16.50 7.33
C VAL A 64 -0.84 -17.93 7.89
N PRO A 65 -1.78 -18.77 7.42
CA PRO A 65 -1.94 -20.13 7.95
C PRO A 65 -0.69 -21.02 7.68
N ASP A 66 0.14 -20.61 6.73
CA ASP A 66 1.38 -21.24 6.27
C ASP A 66 2.66 -20.61 6.88
N LYS A 67 2.52 -19.73 7.89
CA LYS A 67 3.62 -18.95 8.47
C LYS A 67 4.82 -19.79 8.90
N ASP A 68 4.59 -20.93 9.55
CA ASP A 68 5.67 -21.75 10.09
C ASP A 68 6.49 -22.40 8.97
N GLU A 69 5.82 -22.80 7.89
CA GLU A 69 6.43 -23.35 6.68
C GLU A 69 7.27 -22.28 5.97
N GLU A 70 6.70 -21.08 5.78
CA GLU A 70 7.40 -19.96 5.14
C GLU A 70 8.64 -19.52 5.92
N ILE A 71 8.55 -19.40 7.23
CA ILE A 71 9.71 -19.10 8.08
C ILE A 71 10.76 -20.19 7.99
N ALA A 72 10.36 -21.46 7.90
CA ALA A 72 11.31 -22.56 7.74
C ALA A 72 12.05 -22.51 6.38
N GLU A 73 11.39 -22.05 5.31
CA GLU A 73 12.06 -21.81 4.01
C GLU A 73 12.99 -20.58 4.05
N ILE A 74 12.58 -19.50 4.69
CA ILE A 74 13.42 -18.31 4.90
C ILE A 74 14.73 -18.68 5.63
N HIS A 75 14.67 -19.56 6.63
CA HIS A 75 15.86 -19.98 7.37
C HIS A 75 16.86 -20.80 6.54
N LYS A 76 16.48 -21.31 5.38
CA LYS A 76 17.38 -22.03 4.46
C LYS A 76 18.14 -21.10 3.51
N ASP A 77 17.67 -19.88 3.33
CA ASP A 77 18.24 -18.87 2.46
C ASP A 77 18.87 -17.72 3.25
N PRO A 78 20.20 -17.57 3.27
CA PRO A 78 20.86 -16.53 4.06
C PRO A 78 20.48 -15.09 3.67
N GLU A 79 20.14 -14.82 2.40
CA GLU A 79 19.77 -13.49 1.93
C GLU A 79 18.35 -13.16 2.38
N ARG A 80 17.39 -14.07 2.21
CA ARG A 80 16.03 -13.95 2.74
C ARG A 80 16.05 -13.79 4.27
N LEU A 81 16.86 -14.59 4.97
CA LEU A 81 16.97 -14.52 6.42
C LEU A 81 17.51 -13.17 6.90
N ALA A 82 18.53 -12.64 6.23
CA ALA A 82 19.07 -11.31 6.56
C ALA A 82 18.01 -10.23 6.36
N MET A 83 17.25 -10.26 5.25
CA MET A 83 16.18 -9.31 4.98
C MET A 83 15.01 -9.47 5.96
N TYR A 84 14.61 -10.72 6.27
CA TYR A 84 13.58 -10.99 7.28
C TYR A 84 13.88 -10.29 8.61
N TYR A 85 15.13 -10.40 9.10
CA TYR A 85 15.53 -9.72 10.33
C TYR A 85 15.62 -8.20 10.16
N LEU A 86 16.04 -7.70 8.99
CA LEU A 86 16.00 -6.25 8.71
C LEU A 86 14.57 -5.70 8.74
N VAL A 87 13.61 -6.42 8.15
CA VAL A 87 12.19 -6.06 8.20
C VAL A 87 11.67 -6.13 9.63
N ARG A 88 11.94 -7.21 10.34
CA ARG A 88 11.47 -7.43 11.71
C ARG A 88 11.98 -6.36 12.68
N TYR A 89 13.28 -6.08 12.68
CA TYR A 89 13.88 -5.12 13.61
C TYR A 89 13.94 -3.69 13.07
N GLY A 90 13.72 -3.49 11.79
CA GLY A 90 13.53 -2.21 11.16
C GLY A 90 12.06 -1.76 11.25
N PRO A 91 11.32 -1.82 10.14
CA PRO A 91 9.93 -1.36 10.09
C PRO A 91 8.98 -2.14 11.00
N GLY A 92 9.28 -3.36 11.36
CA GLY A 92 8.46 -4.20 12.24
C GLY A 92 8.59 -3.92 13.73
N GLU A 93 9.53 -3.05 14.15
CA GLU A 93 9.72 -2.69 15.56
C GLU A 93 9.91 -3.89 16.52
N GLY A 94 10.53 -4.96 16.01
CA GLY A 94 10.71 -6.24 16.72
C GLY A 94 9.66 -7.29 16.40
N ASN A 95 8.62 -6.94 15.63
CA ASN A 95 7.55 -7.83 15.22
C ASN A 95 7.65 -8.19 13.73
N ASP A 96 7.05 -9.30 13.34
CA ASP A 96 6.91 -9.64 11.93
C ASP A 96 5.90 -8.70 11.27
N GLN A 97 6.15 -8.32 10.02
CA GLN A 97 5.18 -7.64 9.17
C GLN A 97 4.50 -8.67 8.27
N LEU A 98 3.37 -9.20 8.73
CA LEU A 98 2.71 -10.35 8.13
C LEU A 98 1.59 -9.98 7.18
N VAL A 99 0.97 -8.81 7.36
CA VAL A 99 -0.09 -8.29 6.49
C VAL A 99 0.14 -6.80 6.28
N ASP A 100 0.41 -6.40 5.03
CA ASP A 100 0.49 -4.99 4.69
C ASP A 100 -0.75 -4.54 3.92
N ASP A 101 -0.88 -4.87 2.64
CA ASP A 101 -1.99 -4.42 1.82
C ASP A 101 -2.89 -5.57 1.36
N MET A 102 -4.16 -5.27 1.02
CA MET A 102 -5.10 -6.31 0.63
C MET A 102 -6.26 -5.80 -0.21
N PHE A 103 -6.72 -6.62 -1.17
CA PHE A 103 -7.84 -6.31 -2.04
C PHE A 103 -8.69 -7.56 -2.31
N THR A 104 -10.02 -7.40 -2.30
CA THR A 104 -10.95 -8.47 -2.71
C THR A 104 -11.01 -8.59 -4.22
N THR A 105 -11.18 -9.81 -4.72
CA THR A 105 -11.57 -10.06 -6.11
C THR A 105 -12.99 -9.53 -6.39
N ARG A 106 -13.35 -9.34 -7.65
CA ARG A 106 -14.65 -8.80 -8.06
C ARG A 106 -15.84 -9.65 -7.62
N ASP A 107 -15.64 -10.95 -7.49
CA ASP A 107 -16.65 -11.89 -6.97
C ASP A 107 -16.71 -11.91 -5.44
N GLY A 108 -15.75 -11.22 -4.79
CA GLY A 108 -15.64 -11.12 -3.34
C GLY A 108 -15.25 -12.42 -2.64
N LYS A 109 -14.76 -13.41 -3.37
CA LYS A 109 -14.47 -14.75 -2.82
C LYS A 109 -13.02 -14.95 -2.43
N LEU A 110 -12.09 -14.22 -3.10
CA LEU A 110 -10.68 -14.25 -2.76
C LEU A 110 -10.22 -12.88 -2.25
N LEU A 111 -9.22 -12.91 -1.39
CA LEU A 111 -8.51 -11.73 -0.86
C LEU A 111 -7.04 -11.84 -1.26
N ALA A 112 -6.56 -10.92 -2.09
CA ALA A 112 -5.13 -10.78 -2.33
C ALA A 112 -4.49 -10.03 -1.17
N VAL A 113 -3.35 -10.52 -0.65
CA VAL A 113 -2.67 -10.00 0.54
C VAL A 113 -1.17 -9.93 0.28
N SER A 114 -0.53 -8.77 0.50
CA SER A 114 0.93 -8.66 0.54
C SER A 114 1.46 -8.95 1.94
N ARG A 115 2.51 -9.80 2.00
CA ARG A 115 3.12 -10.26 3.27
C ARG A 115 4.61 -9.87 3.31
N PRO A 116 4.95 -8.66 3.82
CA PRO A 116 6.31 -8.11 3.70
C PRO A 116 7.41 -8.98 4.29
N SER A 117 7.20 -9.57 5.46
CA SER A 117 8.21 -10.44 6.11
C SER A 117 8.42 -11.76 5.39
N LEU A 118 7.41 -12.24 4.64
CA LEU A 118 7.46 -13.48 3.87
C LEU A 118 7.90 -13.25 2.42
N ALA A 119 7.88 -11.98 1.96
CA ALA A 119 8.28 -11.54 0.62
C ALA A 119 7.42 -12.13 -0.50
N ASP A 120 6.12 -12.23 -0.27
CA ASP A 120 5.17 -12.79 -1.22
C ASP A 120 3.87 -11.99 -1.31
N VAL A 121 3.04 -12.35 -2.27
CA VAL A 121 1.64 -11.99 -2.34
C VAL A 121 0.80 -13.25 -2.52
N VAL A 122 -0.24 -13.40 -1.70
CA VAL A 122 -1.11 -14.57 -1.70
C VAL A 122 -2.55 -14.20 -2.03
N TRP A 123 -3.29 -15.15 -2.62
CA TRP A 123 -4.75 -15.09 -2.75
C TRP A 123 -5.36 -16.08 -1.77
N ILE A 124 -6.18 -15.57 -0.88
CA ILE A 124 -6.81 -16.32 0.21
C ILE A 124 -8.28 -16.51 -0.10
N ASP A 125 -8.73 -17.75 -0.03
CA ASP A 125 -10.15 -18.10 -0.08
C ASP A 125 -10.84 -17.63 1.21
N ILE A 126 -11.71 -16.62 1.07
CA ILE A 126 -12.34 -15.94 2.22
C ILE A 126 -13.24 -16.89 3.00
N GLU A 127 -13.96 -17.81 2.33
CA GLU A 127 -14.83 -18.78 3.01
C GLU A 127 -14.01 -19.74 3.88
N LYS A 128 -12.90 -20.26 3.32
CA LYS A 128 -11.98 -21.13 4.07
C LYS A 128 -11.29 -20.39 5.23
N ALA A 129 -10.84 -19.16 5.00
CA ALA A 129 -10.21 -18.34 6.05
C ALA A 129 -11.20 -18.04 7.20
N LEU A 130 -12.45 -17.71 6.88
CA LEU A 130 -13.53 -17.53 7.87
C LEU A 130 -13.84 -18.81 8.65
N ALA A 131 -13.63 -19.97 8.05
CA ALA A 131 -13.77 -21.28 8.69
C ALA A 131 -12.51 -21.71 9.49
N GLY A 132 -11.43 -20.93 9.47
CA GLY A 132 -10.15 -21.26 10.12
C GLY A 132 -9.42 -22.42 9.45
N SER A 133 -9.60 -22.61 8.14
CA SER A 133 -8.94 -23.68 7.38
C SER A 133 -7.48 -23.34 7.11
N PRO A 134 -6.54 -24.26 7.36
CA PRO A 134 -5.13 -24.07 6.99
C PRO A 134 -4.92 -24.03 5.46
N ASP A 135 -5.86 -24.55 4.67
CA ASP A 135 -5.81 -24.57 3.20
C ASP A 135 -6.47 -23.33 2.58
N SER A 136 -6.50 -22.18 3.28
CA SER A 136 -7.11 -20.96 2.79
C SER A 136 -6.27 -20.23 1.75
N VAL A 137 -4.95 -20.36 1.74
CA VAL A 137 -4.08 -19.88 0.66
C VAL A 137 -4.30 -20.73 -0.58
N VAL A 138 -4.76 -20.12 -1.68
CA VAL A 138 -5.07 -20.84 -2.93
C VAL A 138 -4.12 -20.52 -4.06
N VAL A 139 -3.47 -19.35 -4.02
CA VAL A 139 -2.41 -18.94 -4.93
C VAL A 139 -1.37 -18.19 -4.11
N GLU A 140 -0.10 -18.44 -4.41
CA GLU A 140 1.04 -17.73 -3.85
C GLU A 140 1.99 -17.31 -4.97
N GLN A 141 2.50 -16.08 -4.88
CA GLN A 141 3.50 -15.53 -5.78
C GLN A 141 4.66 -14.96 -4.96
N GLN A 142 5.78 -15.67 -4.94
CA GLN A 142 7.01 -15.18 -4.34
C GLN A 142 7.54 -14.00 -5.15
N MET A 143 8.02 -12.94 -4.47
CA MET A 143 8.70 -11.82 -5.11
C MET A 143 10.05 -12.23 -5.68
N ASP A 144 10.54 -11.45 -6.66
CA ASP A 144 11.90 -11.61 -7.18
C ASP A 144 12.94 -11.14 -6.14
N GLY A 145 12.55 -10.18 -5.31
CA GLY A 145 13.30 -9.73 -4.13
C GLY A 145 12.87 -10.42 -2.84
N HIS A 146 13.16 -9.77 -1.73
CA HIS A 146 13.00 -10.34 -0.38
C HIS A 146 12.03 -9.54 0.50
N ARG A 147 11.22 -8.66 -0.09
CA ARG A 147 10.18 -7.92 0.62
C ARG A 147 9.12 -7.39 -0.34
N THR A 148 7.85 -7.73 -0.11
CA THR A 148 6.74 -7.01 -0.72
C THR A 148 6.47 -5.70 0.00
N ASP A 149 5.67 -4.83 -0.65
CA ASP A 149 5.18 -3.59 -0.05
C ASP A 149 3.75 -3.31 -0.54
N HIS A 150 3.39 -2.03 -0.73
CA HIS A 150 2.06 -1.60 -1.10
C HIS A 150 1.59 -2.19 -2.43
N MET A 151 0.28 -2.35 -2.53
CA MET A 151 -0.40 -2.81 -3.72
C MET A 151 -1.32 -1.72 -4.29
N GLY A 152 -1.73 -1.88 -5.55
CA GLY A 152 -2.71 -1.03 -6.22
C GLY A 152 -3.66 -1.85 -7.07
N LEU A 153 -4.98 -1.71 -6.87
CA LEU A 153 -5.98 -2.40 -7.66
C LEU A 153 -6.45 -1.51 -8.81
N SER A 154 -6.54 -2.06 -10.03
CA SER A 154 -7.09 -1.36 -11.18
C SER A 154 -8.56 -0.99 -10.97
N PRO A 155 -9.06 0.12 -11.56
CA PRO A 155 -10.44 0.56 -11.36
C PRO A 155 -11.50 -0.47 -11.76
N ASP A 156 -11.17 -1.34 -12.70
CA ASP A 156 -12.04 -2.44 -13.13
C ASP A 156 -11.88 -3.71 -12.27
N GLY A 157 -10.96 -3.70 -11.29
CA GLY A 157 -10.73 -4.81 -10.38
C GLY A 157 -10.11 -6.05 -11.01
N THR A 158 -9.47 -5.93 -12.19
CA THR A 158 -8.90 -7.08 -12.91
C THR A 158 -7.41 -7.24 -12.75
N LYS A 159 -6.68 -6.17 -12.37
CA LYS A 159 -5.23 -6.14 -12.26
C LYS A 159 -4.78 -5.63 -10.91
N LEU A 160 -3.71 -6.20 -10.41
CA LEU A 160 -3.12 -5.87 -9.12
C LEU A 160 -1.65 -5.50 -9.32
N LEU A 161 -1.27 -4.30 -8.91
CA LEU A 161 0.13 -3.89 -8.80
C LEU A 161 0.68 -4.30 -7.44
N VAL A 162 1.90 -4.79 -7.42
CA VAL A 162 2.62 -5.16 -6.20
C VAL A 162 4.03 -4.59 -6.26
N SER A 163 4.40 -3.78 -5.27
CA SER A 163 5.77 -3.31 -5.11
C SER A 163 6.67 -4.41 -4.56
N ASP A 164 7.78 -4.70 -5.26
CA ASP A 164 8.87 -5.52 -4.76
C ASP A 164 10.01 -4.62 -4.33
N SER A 165 10.07 -4.36 -3.03
CA SER A 165 10.90 -3.31 -2.44
C SER A 165 12.40 -3.51 -2.65
N THR A 166 12.87 -4.74 -2.78
CA THR A 166 14.32 -5.03 -2.86
C THR A 166 14.80 -5.35 -4.26
N SER A 167 13.90 -5.68 -5.19
CA SER A 167 14.24 -5.89 -6.60
C SER A 167 14.16 -4.62 -7.45
N ARG A 168 13.70 -3.49 -6.89
CA ARG A 168 13.45 -2.23 -7.60
C ARG A 168 12.40 -2.38 -8.70
N SER A 169 11.39 -3.21 -8.46
CA SER A 169 10.40 -3.56 -9.47
C SER A 169 8.97 -3.40 -8.95
N VAL A 170 8.07 -3.11 -9.87
CA VAL A 170 6.64 -3.22 -9.64
C VAL A 170 6.07 -4.25 -10.60
N HIS A 171 5.40 -5.24 -10.04
CA HIS A 171 4.80 -6.33 -10.81
C HIS A 171 3.29 -6.11 -10.95
N GLU A 172 2.76 -6.38 -12.12
CA GLU A 172 1.32 -6.41 -12.37
C GLU A 172 0.86 -7.87 -12.48
N TYR A 173 -0.17 -8.21 -11.71
CA TYR A 173 -0.77 -9.54 -11.68
C TYR A 173 -2.21 -9.51 -12.15
N TRP A 174 -2.67 -10.62 -12.72
CA TRP A 174 -4.09 -10.84 -12.96
C TRP A 174 -4.79 -11.11 -11.62
N MET A 175 -5.74 -10.25 -11.25
CA MET A 175 -6.45 -10.36 -9.97
C MET A 175 -7.31 -11.62 -9.91
N GLY A 176 -7.97 -11.98 -11.02
CA GLY A 176 -8.74 -13.21 -11.14
C GLY A 176 -9.98 -13.27 -10.26
N GLY A 177 -10.26 -14.46 -9.76
CA GLY A 177 -11.39 -14.80 -8.89
C GLY A 177 -11.48 -16.30 -8.68
N GLU A 178 -12.54 -16.75 -7.97
CA GLU A 178 -12.72 -18.19 -7.70
C GLU A 178 -12.83 -19.00 -9.00
N GLY A 179 -11.98 -20.00 -9.15
CA GLY A 179 -11.98 -20.91 -10.30
C GLY A 179 -11.37 -20.32 -11.59
N ASP A 180 -10.88 -19.08 -11.58
CA ASP A 180 -10.11 -18.53 -12.70
C ASP A 180 -8.66 -19.08 -12.64
N PRO A 181 -8.23 -19.87 -13.65
CA PRO A 181 -6.89 -20.48 -13.64
C PRO A 181 -5.76 -19.48 -13.80
N ARG A 182 -6.07 -18.23 -14.16
CA ARG A 182 -5.11 -17.13 -14.30
C ARG A 182 -4.91 -16.35 -13.01
N THR A 183 -5.70 -16.60 -11.98
CA THR A 183 -5.57 -15.88 -10.69
C THR A 183 -4.12 -15.89 -10.22
N GLY A 184 -3.55 -14.70 -9.98
CA GLY A 184 -2.15 -14.55 -9.59
C GLY A 184 -1.14 -14.65 -10.73
N GLU A 185 -1.56 -14.75 -12.01
CA GLU A 185 -0.62 -14.74 -13.15
C GLU A 185 0.09 -13.39 -13.25
N ARG A 186 1.44 -13.38 -13.19
CA ARG A 186 2.23 -12.17 -13.43
C ARG A 186 2.12 -11.78 -14.89
N LEU A 187 1.64 -10.57 -15.14
CA LEU A 187 1.40 -10.05 -16.49
C LEU A 187 2.61 -9.29 -17.01
N ARG A 188 3.10 -8.34 -16.23
CA ARG A 188 4.15 -7.38 -16.63
C ARG A 188 4.94 -6.90 -15.42
N THR A 189 6.08 -6.26 -15.70
CA THR A 189 6.95 -5.64 -14.68
C THR A 189 7.54 -4.36 -15.25
N PHE A 190 7.67 -3.32 -14.42
CA PHE A 190 8.53 -2.16 -14.72
C PHE A 190 9.54 -1.94 -13.61
N GLU A 191 10.71 -1.40 -13.98
CA GLU A 191 11.74 -1.00 -13.02
C GLU A 191 11.45 0.39 -12.48
N SER A 192 11.67 0.60 -11.19
CA SER A 192 11.52 1.86 -10.47
C SER A 192 12.80 2.25 -9.74
N GLY A 193 12.72 3.26 -8.87
CA GLY A 193 13.78 3.65 -7.95
C GLY A 193 14.02 2.64 -6.83
N GLU A 194 14.84 3.03 -5.87
CA GLU A 194 15.11 2.20 -4.68
C GLU A 194 13.86 2.11 -3.81
N THR A 195 13.54 0.92 -3.38
CA THR A 195 12.36 0.60 -2.57
C THR A 195 11.07 1.15 -3.19
N PRO A 196 10.57 0.53 -4.28
CA PRO A 196 9.22 0.77 -4.78
C PRO A 196 8.21 0.67 -3.64
N HIS A 197 7.30 1.63 -3.58
CA HIS A 197 6.42 1.75 -2.42
C HIS A 197 4.96 1.95 -2.84
N GLU A 198 4.57 3.15 -3.21
CA GLU A 198 3.16 3.49 -3.44
C GLU A 198 2.75 3.27 -4.90
N ASN A 199 1.57 2.69 -5.13
CA ASN A 199 0.99 2.47 -6.45
C ASN A 199 -0.49 2.84 -6.47
N ASN A 200 -0.88 3.73 -7.38
CA ASN A 200 -2.26 4.08 -7.60
C ASN A 200 -2.56 4.12 -9.10
N TYR A 201 -3.57 3.39 -9.54
CA TYR A 201 -4.09 3.60 -10.88
C TYR A 201 -4.82 4.94 -11.00
N SER A 202 -4.76 5.57 -12.16
CA SER A 202 -5.67 6.66 -12.52
C SER A 202 -7.11 6.15 -12.51
N LYS A 203 -8.06 7.08 -12.35
CA LYS A 203 -9.49 6.74 -12.30
C LYS A 203 -10.01 6.02 -13.54
N ASP A 204 -9.44 6.34 -14.71
CA ASP A 204 -9.77 5.70 -15.98
C ASP A 204 -8.91 4.46 -16.28
N GLY A 205 -7.96 4.13 -15.41
CA GLY A 205 -7.03 3.00 -15.54
C GLY A 205 -5.95 3.18 -16.61
N SER A 206 -5.82 4.38 -17.22
CA SER A 206 -4.86 4.60 -18.31
C SER A 206 -3.44 4.89 -17.84
N ARG A 207 -3.26 5.24 -16.55
CA ARG A 207 -1.97 5.59 -15.96
C ARG A 207 -1.82 4.96 -14.57
N ILE A 208 -0.57 4.86 -14.14
CA ILE A 208 -0.20 4.46 -12.79
C ILE A 208 0.64 5.59 -12.19
N PHE A 209 0.27 6.03 -11.00
CA PHE A 209 1.04 6.95 -10.16
C PHE A 209 1.86 6.11 -9.19
N HIS A 210 3.16 6.19 -9.31
CA HIS A 210 4.09 5.36 -8.55
C HIS A 210 5.14 6.20 -7.82
N ALA A 211 5.58 5.74 -6.66
CA ALA A 211 6.68 6.38 -5.94
C ALA A 211 7.62 5.36 -5.31
N SER A 212 8.91 5.68 -5.33
CA SER A 212 9.98 4.98 -4.61
C SER A 212 10.50 5.84 -3.46
N ILE A 213 10.89 5.21 -2.35
CA ILE A 213 11.22 5.89 -1.10
C ILE A 213 12.69 5.87 -0.73
N GLY A 214 13.54 5.26 -1.56
CA GLY A 214 14.95 5.10 -1.24
C GLY A 214 15.21 4.00 -0.21
N ARG A 215 16.46 3.83 0.18
CA ARG A 215 16.88 2.77 1.12
C ARG A 215 16.50 3.14 2.55
N VAL A 216 15.32 2.74 2.95
CA VAL A 216 14.76 3.01 4.30
C VAL A 216 15.51 2.33 5.45
N TYR A 217 16.40 1.38 5.14
CA TYR A 217 17.22 0.66 6.14
C TYR A 217 18.48 1.42 6.55
N LEU A 218 18.82 2.49 5.83
CA LEU A 218 19.93 3.34 6.17
C LEU A 218 19.48 4.45 7.12
N PRO A 219 20.37 4.97 7.97
CA PRO A 219 20.05 6.11 8.82
C PRO A 219 19.38 7.22 8.01
N GLY A 220 18.39 7.88 8.61
CA GLY A 220 17.48 8.85 7.99
C GLY A 220 18.12 9.87 7.06
N ASP A 221 17.34 10.77 6.48
CA ASP A 221 17.84 11.80 5.55
C ASP A 221 18.66 12.89 6.27
N GLN A 222 19.80 12.50 6.81
CA GLN A 222 20.74 13.36 7.50
C GLN A 222 21.85 13.77 6.55
N LYS A 223 22.09 15.07 6.45
CA LYS A 223 23.26 15.61 5.73
C LYS A 223 24.55 15.55 6.55
N GLU A 224 24.43 15.18 7.82
CA GLU A 224 25.54 14.96 8.75
C GLU A 224 25.42 13.58 9.36
N LEU A 225 26.49 12.80 9.30
CA LEU A 225 26.59 11.52 9.97
C LEU A 225 27.32 11.71 11.29
N SER A 226 26.63 11.54 12.39
CA SER A 226 27.25 11.40 13.70
C SER A 226 27.40 9.91 14.01
N LEU A 227 28.51 9.50 14.65
CA LEU A 227 28.72 8.11 15.04
C LEU A 227 27.70 7.65 16.08
N ASP A 228 27.20 8.56 16.91
CA ASP A 228 26.14 8.30 17.87
C ASP A 228 24.76 8.12 17.22
N SER A 229 24.60 8.54 15.95
CA SER A 229 23.39 8.25 15.15
C SER A 229 23.39 6.88 14.49
N LEU A 230 24.52 6.17 14.48
CA LEU A 230 24.61 4.84 13.89
C LEU A 230 23.97 3.78 14.83
N PRO A 231 23.19 2.85 14.29
CA PRO A 231 22.48 1.83 15.08
C PRO A 231 23.37 0.97 15.97
N LEU A 232 24.59 0.65 15.50
CA LEU A 232 25.56 -0.17 16.22
C LEU A 232 26.28 0.60 17.33
N VAL A 233 26.21 1.94 17.31
CA VAL A 233 26.95 2.81 18.22
C VAL A 233 26.04 3.38 19.29
N ASN A 234 24.84 3.76 18.92
CA ASN A 234 23.84 4.30 19.84
C ASN A 234 22.48 3.63 19.65
N PRO A 235 22.07 2.75 20.57
CA PRO A 235 20.77 2.07 20.50
C PRO A 235 19.58 3.01 20.73
N SER A 236 19.78 4.27 21.12
CA SER A 236 18.71 5.26 21.23
C SER A 236 18.22 5.80 19.89
N THR A 237 18.93 5.57 18.78
CA THR A 237 18.44 5.82 17.43
C THR A 237 17.36 4.81 17.05
N SER A 238 16.54 5.07 16.02
CA SER A 238 15.46 4.15 15.64
C SER A 238 15.93 2.71 15.41
N SER A 239 17.01 2.52 14.66
CA SER A 239 17.59 1.19 14.47
C SER A 239 18.39 0.71 15.69
N GLY A 240 19.04 1.61 16.41
CA GLY A 240 19.78 1.29 17.62
C GLY A 240 18.90 0.90 18.80
N HIS A 241 17.72 1.52 18.94
CA HIS A 241 16.74 1.12 19.94
C HIS A 241 16.31 -0.34 19.77
N ARG A 242 16.19 -0.80 18.53
CA ARG A 242 15.88 -2.20 18.24
C ARG A 242 17.06 -3.14 18.53
N LEU A 243 18.29 -2.66 18.34
CA LEU A 243 19.49 -3.41 18.71
C LEU A 243 19.68 -3.54 20.23
N ASP A 244 19.15 -2.59 21.00
CA ASP A 244 19.13 -2.68 22.46
C ASP A 244 18.31 -3.88 22.94
N GLN A 245 17.24 -4.22 22.23
CA GLN A 245 16.46 -5.45 22.46
C GLN A 245 17.29 -6.73 22.23
N LEU A 246 18.39 -6.62 21.48
CA LEU A 246 19.37 -7.68 21.27
C LEU A 246 20.52 -7.65 22.29
N GLY A 247 20.48 -6.76 23.27
CA GLY A 247 21.54 -6.59 24.27
C GLY A 247 22.80 -5.89 23.76
N LEU A 248 22.70 -5.16 22.64
CA LEU A 248 23.80 -4.38 22.07
C LEU A 248 23.69 -2.94 22.59
N GLY A 249 24.42 -2.64 23.66
CA GLY A 249 24.40 -1.31 24.29
C GLY A 249 25.23 -0.25 23.56
N ASN A 250 25.19 0.98 24.06
CA ASN A 250 25.99 2.10 23.59
C ASN A 250 27.49 1.82 23.65
N ILE A 251 28.23 2.29 22.66
CA ILE A 251 29.70 2.32 22.70
C ILE A 251 30.12 3.65 23.32
N PRO A 252 30.77 3.67 24.50
CA PRO A 252 31.15 4.91 25.18
C PRO A 252 32.13 5.75 24.36
N GLY A 253 31.95 7.08 24.38
CA GLY A 253 32.91 8.03 23.82
C GLY A 253 32.70 8.40 22.36
N THR A 254 31.65 7.88 21.71
CA THR A 254 31.34 8.23 20.30
C THR A 254 30.76 9.62 20.16
N ASP A 255 30.15 10.15 21.20
CA ASP A 255 29.67 11.52 21.34
C ASP A 255 30.79 12.59 21.28
N LEU A 256 32.04 12.17 21.51
CA LEU A 256 33.22 13.03 21.42
C LEU A 256 33.71 13.23 19.97
N ILE A 257 33.21 12.46 19.02
CA ILE A 257 33.60 12.54 17.61
C ILE A 257 32.65 13.51 16.89
N PRO A 258 33.16 14.61 16.30
CA PRO A 258 32.28 15.56 15.62
C PRO A 258 31.57 14.92 14.41
N PRO A 259 30.34 15.37 14.11
CA PRO A 259 29.58 14.88 12.96
C PRO A 259 30.34 15.02 11.65
N ILE A 260 30.28 14.02 10.81
CA ILE A 260 30.88 14.01 9.47
C ILE A 260 29.82 14.48 8.48
N LYS A 261 30.11 15.56 7.74
CA LYS A 261 29.23 16.01 6.65
C LYS A 261 29.33 15.06 5.46
N ILE A 262 28.24 14.39 5.15
CA ILE A 262 28.21 13.41 4.08
C ILE A 262 27.35 13.84 2.87
N GLY A 263 26.65 14.98 2.95
CA GLY A 263 25.93 15.64 1.83
C GLY A 263 25.66 14.78 0.59
N PRO A 264 26.45 14.99 -0.49
CA PRO A 264 26.25 14.24 -1.74
C PRO A 264 26.43 12.72 -1.61
N ILE A 265 27.27 12.25 -0.66
CA ILE A 265 27.44 10.82 -0.40
C ILE A 265 26.17 10.24 0.21
N HIS A 266 25.53 10.99 1.08
CA HIS A 266 24.25 10.56 1.70
C HIS A 266 23.16 10.34 0.64
N ASP A 267 22.99 11.28 -0.30
CA ASP A 267 21.99 11.16 -1.35
C ASP A 267 22.26 9.94 -2.25
N ALA A 268 23.54 9.68 -2.58
CA ALA A 268 23.94 8.50 -3.32
C ALA A 268 23.69 7.20 -2.54
N ILE A 269 23.86 7.22 -1.20
CA ILE A 269 23.59 6.05 -0.35
C ILE A 269 22.08 5.75 -0.27
N LYS A 270 21.24 6.78 -0.19
CA LYS A 270 19.79 6.64 -0.14
C LYS A 270 19.19 6.13 -1.47
N GLY A 271 19.90 6.31 -2.57
CA GLY A 271 19.48 5.87 -3.90
C GLY A 271 18.31 6.68 -4.47
N ASP A 272 17.74 6.16 -5.51
CA ASP A 272 16.73 6.84 -6.32
C ASP A 272 15.38 6.93 -5.60
N ARG A 273 14.86 8.14 -5.44
CA ARG A 273 13.60 8.48 -4.77
C ARG A 273 12.76 9.28 -5.75
N TRP A 274 11.96 8.57 -6.50
CA TRP A 274 11.24 9.12 -7.62
C TRP A 274 9.74 9.11 -7.40
N PHE A 275 9.08 10.10 -7.97
CA PHE A 275 7.68 10.02 -8.33
C PHE A 275 7.58 9.79 -9.83
N GLU A 276 6.76 8.85 -10.25
CA GLU A 276 6.65 8.39 -11.63
C GLU A 276 5.21 8.29 -12.10
N ILE A 277 4.96 8.62 -13.35
CA ILE A 277 3.72 8.29 -14.05
C ILE A 277 4.07 7.25 -15.12
N VAL A 278 3.41 6.09 -15.02
CA VAL A 278 3.56 4.97 -15.96
C VAL A 278 2.35 4.96 -16.88
N ASP A 279 2.56 4.84 -18.18
CA ASP A 279 1.50 4.57 -19.17
C ASP A 279 1.06 3.12 -19.03
N GLU A 280 -0.21 2.89 -18.73
CA GLU A 280 -0.71 1.53 -18.45
C GLU A 280 -0.69 0.67 -19.70
N SER A 281 -0.96 1.21 -20.87
CA SER A 281 -1.04 0.43 -22.10
C SER A 281 0.29 -0.14 -22.55
N THR A 282 1.39 0.60 -22.35
CA THR A 282 2.75 0.20 -22.69
C THR A 282 3.53 -0.34 -21.50
N PHE A 283 3.07 -0.08 -20.30
CA PHE A 283 3.71 -0.35 -19.01
C PHE A 283 5.10 0.27 -18.90
N ALA A 284 5.27 1.42 -19.52
CA ALA A 284 6.50 2.20 -19.54
C ALA A 284 6.34 3.51 -18.76
N ILE A 285 7.42 3.93 -18.09
CA ILE A 285 7.46 5.21 -17.39
C ILE A 285 7.39 6.32 -18.42
N SER A 286 6.34 7.15 -18.36
CA SER A 286 6.11 8.27 -19.25
C SER A 286 6.63 9.59 -18.69
N GLN A 287 6.70 9.70 -17.36
CA GLN A 287 7.18 10.89 -16.65
C GLN A 287 7.86 10.46 -15.34
N ARG A 288 8.92 11.18 -14.97
CA ARG A 288 9.67 10.93 -13.73
C ARG A 288 10.14 12.24 -13.12
N TRP A 289 10.06 12.37 -11.82
CA TRP A 289 10.56 13.48 -11.04
C TRP A 289 11.52 12.98 -9.95
N GLU A 290 12.63 13.67 -9.78
CA GLU A 290 13.52 13.47 -8.65
C GLU A 290 13.07 14.41 -7.53
N MET A 291 12.46 13.85 -6.49
CA MET A 291 11.77 14.63 -5.46
C MET A 291 12.69 15.53 -4.63
N GLY A 292 13.97 15.20 -4.53
CA GLY A 292 14.94 16.07 -3.86
C GLY A 292 15.14 17.38 -4.60
N LYS A 293 15.27 17.35 -5.93
CA LYS A 293 15.37 18.54 -6.77
C LYS A 293 14.09 19.37 -6.74
N GLU A 294 12.94 18.72 -6.85
CA GLU A 294 11.63 19.37 -6.76
C GLU A 294 11.46 20.19 -5.48
N LEU A 295 11.83 19.58 -4.34
CA LEU A 295 11.75 20.25 -3.06
C LEU A 295 12.79 21.36 -2.90
N GLU A 296 14.02 21.18 -3.43
CA GLU A 296 15.07 22.19 -3.39
C GLU A 296 14.68 23.42 -4.19
N GLU A 297 14.17 23.26 -5.40
CA GLU A 297 13.72 24.36 -6.28
C GLU A 297 12.52 25.10 -5.70
N ALA A 298 11.63 24.41 -5.02
CA ALA A 298 10.53 25.02 -4.29
C ALA A 298 10.94 25.71 -2.98
N GLY A 299 12.24 25.68 -2.62
CA GLY A 299 12.76 26.29 -1.41
C GLY A 299 12.71 25.41 -0.16
N TYR A 300 12.50 24.12 -0.31
CA TYR A 300 12.33 23.15 0.79
C TYR A 300 13.46 22.10 0.84
N ALA A 301 14.68 22.46 0.53
CA ALA A 301 15.84 21.56 0.50
C ALA A 301 16.11 20.76 1.80
N SER A 302 15.53 21.19 2.92
CA SER A 302 15.67 20.50 4.21
C SER A 302 14.65 19.38 4.41
N ILE A 303 13.65 19.24 3.54
CA ILE A 303 12.65 18.16 3.60
C ILE A 303 13.24 16.92 2.94
N SER A 304 13.00 15.76 3.54
CA SER A 304 13.34 14.49 2.92
C SER A 304 12.62 14.31 1.59
N SER A 305 13.31 13.74 0.62
CA SER A 305 12.78 13.48 -0.71
C SER A 305 12.03 12.14 -0.84
N ALA A 306 11.96 11.34 0.22
CA ALA A 306 11.27 10.05 0.18
C ALA A 306 9.74 10.25 0.25
N VAL A 307 9.07 9.93 -0.85
CA VAL A 307 7.60 9.99 -0.96
C VAL A 307 7.00 8.83 -0.17
N ARG A 308 6.09 9.17 0.73
CA ARG A 308 5.23 8.22 1.44
C ARG A 308 3.89 8.11 0.73
N PRO A 309 2.84 7.53 1.32
CA PRO A 309 1.53 7.45 0.67
C PRO A 309 1.06 8.77 0.07
N MET A 310 0.32 8.66 -1.01
CA MET A 310 -0.19 9.81 -1.76
C MET A 310 -1.70 9.80 -1.87
N ALA A 311 -2.29 10.98 -2.05
CA ALA A 311 -3.69 11.16 -2.42
C ALA A 311 -3.78 11.87 -3.77
N VAL A 312 -4.44 11.24 -4.73
CA VAL A 312 -4.65 11.79 -6.07
C VAL A 312 -5.97 12.57 -6.08
N ALA A 313 -5.90 13.88 -6.30
CA ALA A 313 -7.09 14.70 -6.34
C ALA A 313 -7.96 14.42 -7.59
N PRO A 314 -9.27 14.59 -7.55
CA PRO A 314 -10.12 14.48 -8.72
C PRO A 314 -9.63 15.35 -9.88
N GLY A 315 -9.58 14.76 -11.07
CA GLY A 315 -8.99 15.37 -12.27
C GLY A 315 -7.49 15.14 -12.40
N GLU A 316 -6.84 14.52 -11.38
CA GLU A 316 -5.49 13.95 -11.41
C GLU A 316 -4.36 14.91 -11.82
N ARG A 317 -4.64 16.23 -11.74
CA ARG A 317 -3.65 17.25 -11.91
C ARG A 317 -2.83 17.44 -10.63
N PHE A 318 -3.51 17.50 -9.47
CA PHE A 318 -2.85 17.67 -8.19
C PHE A 318 -2.75 16.35 -7.44
N ILE A 319 -1.56 16.08 -6.93
CA ILE A 319 -1.28 14.95 -6.05
C ILE A 319 -0.73 15.51 -4.74
N TYR A 320 -1.12 14.90 -3.64
CA TYR A 320 -0.64 15.25 -2.31
C TYR A 320 0.22 14.12 -1.79
N PHE A 321 1.39 14.45 -1.28
CA PHE A 321 2.33 13.49 -0.73
C PHE A 321 2.52 13.67 0.77
N GLN A 322 2.56 12.57 1.48
CA GLN A 322 3.34 12.48 2.70
C GLN A 322 4.82 12.33 2.32
N MET A 323 5.71 12.95 3.09
CA MET A 323 7.16 12.84 2.89
C MET A 323 7.80 12.38 4.18
N SER A 324 8.87 11.58 4.09
CA SER A 324 9.62 11.17 5.28
C SER A 324 10.02 12.38 6.13
N PHE A 325 9.83 12.27 7.43
CA PHE A 325 10.16 13.29 8.43
C PHE A 325 9.42 14.62 8.32
N LEU A 326 8.54 14.81 7.35
CA LEU A 326 7.71 16.01 7.24
C LEU A 326 6.46 15.87 8.10
N HIS A 327 6.27 16.81 9.03
CA HIS A 327 5.00 17.01 9.73
C HIS A 327 4.11 17.92 8.87
N GLY A 328 3.47 17.32 7.86
CA GLY A 328 2.71 18.06 6.88
C GLY A 328 2.57 17.34 5.54
N LEU A 329 2.13 18.08 4.53
CA LEU A 329 1.81 17.58 3.20
C LEU A 329 2.54 18.39 2.13
N VAL A 330 2.92 17.75 1.04
CA VAL A 330 3.42 18.41 -0.19
C VAL A 330 2.32 18.35 -1.24
N GLU A 331 1.99 19.51 -1.83
CA GLU A 331 1.11 19.60 -2.99
C GLU A 331 1.98 19.62 -4.26
N PHE A 332 1.60 18.78 -5.21
CA PHE A 332 2.33 18.53 -6.44
C PHE A 332 1.40 18.72 -7.65
N ASP A 333 1.81 19.52 -8.65
CA ASP A 333 1.09 19.75 -9.90
C ASP A 333 1.73 18.94 -11.04
N THR A 334 1.08 17.87 -11.46
CA THR A 334 1.56 17.00 -12.55
C THR A 334 1.64 17.72 -13.92
N GLN A 335 1.05 18.92 -14.04
CA GLN A 335 1.00 19.73 -15.26
C GLN A 335 1.82 21.01 -15.11
N ALA A 336 2.66 21.13 -14.08
CA ALA A 336 3.51 22.29 -13.91
C ALA A 336 4.37 22.57 -15.15
N ALA A 337 4.53 23.87 -15.48
CA ALA A 337 4.97 24.31 -16.80
C ALA A 337 6.46 24.12 -17.10
N ASP A 338 7.30 23.89 -16.12
CA ASP A 338 8.74 23.70 -16.33
C ASP A 338 9.06 22.29 -16.80
N ILE A 339 8.63 22.05 -17.99
CA ILE A 339 8.79 20.78 -18.65
C ILE A 339 9.82 20.99 -19.75
N ASP A 340 11.08 21.09 -19.37
CA ASP A 340 12.14 20.92 -20.34
C ASP A 340 12.37 19.43 -20.58
N GLY A 341 11.83 18.98 -21.68
CA GLY A 341 12.17 17.70 -22.27
C GLY A 341 11.15 16.60 -22.05
N THR A 342 10.61 16.15 -23.17
CA THR A 342 10.06 14.80 -23.34
C THR A 342 11.18 13.79 -23.19
N VAL A 343 11.28 13.19 -22.05
CA VAL A 343 12.29 12.17 -21.81
C VAL A 343 11.67 10.81 -22.10
N GLY A 344 12.31 10.05 -22.94
CA GLY A 344 11.94 8.67 -23.22
C GLY A 344 12.40 7.74 -22.10
N TYR A 345 11.77 7.78 -20.95
CA TYR A 345 12.07 6.85 -19.84
C TYR A 345 11.78 5.37 -20.16
N SER A 346 11.15 5.10 -21.29
CA SER A 346 10.89 3.74 -21.78
C SER A 346 12.14 2.88 -22.03
N THR A 347 13.33 3.48 -22.01
CA THR A 347 14.61 2.79 -22.23
C THR A 347 15.40 2.53 -20.96
N GLY A 348 14.88 2.90 -19.77
CA GLY A 348 15.60 2.81 -18.51
C GLY A 348 16.74 3.83 -18.35
N SER A 349 17.03 4.69 -19.35
CA SER A 349 17.97 5.79 -19.22
C SER A 349 17.30 6.95 -18.48
N ILE A 350 17.86 7.34 -17.33
CA ILE A 350 17.48 8.56 -16.63
C ILE A 350 18.12 9.72 -17.38
N GLU A 351 17.36 10.29 -18.28
CA GLU A 351 17.66 11.62 -18.77
C GLU A 351 17.14 12.61 -17.72
N GLU A 352 17.40 13.87 -17.83
CA GLU A 352 17.12 14.84 -16.76
C GLU A 352 15.66 14.77 -16.27
N PRO A 353 15.42 14.57 -14.95
CA PRO A 353 14.08 14.55 -14.37
C PRO A 353 13.39 15.91 -14.53
N ARG A 354 12.08 15.90 -14.56
CA ARG A 354 11.28 17.14 -14.58
C ARG A 354 11.38 17.84 -13.22
N THR A 355 11.21 19.16 -13.21
CA THR A 355 11.28 20.01 -12.00
C THR A 355 10.16 21.06 -11.99
N GLY A 356 9.99 21.76 -10.86
CA GLY A 356 9.02 22.84 -10.72
C GLY A 356 7.58 22.39 -10.41
N ALA A 357 7.36 21.14 -10.06
CA ALA A 357 6.04 20.61 -9.83
C ALA A 357 5.54 20.76 -8.39
N VAL A 358 6.42 20.95 -7.40
CA VAL A 358 6.01 21.24 -6.01
C VAL A 358 5.47 22.65 -5.93
N THR A 359 4.19 22.82 -5.61
CA THR A 359 3.52 24.11 -5.57
C THR A 359 3.48 24.71 -4.17
N ARG A 360 3.36 23.88 -3.15
CA ARG A 360 3.42 24.30 -1.74
C ARG A 360 3.64 23.13 -0.79
N VAL A 361 4.05 23.48 0.44
CA VAL A 361 4.02 22.59 1.61
C VAL A 361 2.94 23.10 2.56
N ILE A 362 2.09 22.20 3.05
CA ILE A 362 1.06 22.47 4.05
C ILE A 362 1.56 21.90 5.38
N PRO A 363 2.05 22.74 6.32
CA PRO A 363 2.55 22.26 7.60
C PRO A 363 1.40 21.81 8.50
N LEU A 364 1.63 20.74 9.24
CA LEU A 364 0.76 20.24 10.30
C LEU A 364 1.49 20.24 11.64
N PRO A 365 0.79 20.17 12.80
CA PRO A 365 1.43 20.25 14.10
C PRO A 365 2.43 19.11 14.34
N LYS A 366 3.64 19.48 14.71
CA LYS A 366 4.57 18.54 15.32
C LYS A 366 4.31 18.48 16.82
N ARG A 367 3.91 17.32 17.34
CA ARG A 367 3.65 17.10 18.77
C ARG A 367 4.70 16.21 19.41
N THR A 368 5.25 15.26 18.65
CA THR A 368 6.26 14.34 19.17
C THR A 368 7.54 15.07 19.56
N ASN A 369 8.11 14.67 20.71
CA ASN A 369 9.42 15.06 21.16
C ASN A 369 10.49 14.01 20.83
N LEU A 370 10.12 12.92 20.16
CA LEU A 370 11.08 11.91 19.75
C LEU A 370 12.08 12.48 18.76
N PRO A 371 13.35 12.09 18.84
CA PRO A 371 14.30 12.34 17.77
C PRO A 371 13.82 11.67 16.47
N ARG A 372 14.08 12.31 15.33
CA ARG A 372 13.65 11.78 14.03
C ARG A 372 14.18 10.36 13.72
N GLU A 373 15.33 10.02 14.29
CA GLU A 373 15.97 8.71 14.17
C GLU A 373 15.15 7.58 14.82
N LEU A 374 14.18 7.93 15.67
CA LEU A 374 13.24 6.99 16.29
C LEU A 374 11.88 6.94 15.60
N TYR A 375 11.70 7.66 14.48
CA TYR A 375 10.45 7.61 13.75
C TYR A 375 10.30 6.27 13.03
N VAL A 376 9.12 5.68 13.19
CA VAL A 376 8.78 4.42 12.53
C VAL A 376 8.88 4.60 11.01
N ASN A 377 9.58 3.71 10.35
CA ASN A 377 9.77 3.75 8.90
C ASN A 377 10.25 5.11 8.35
N ASP A 378 10.99 5.88 9.12
CA ASP A 378 11.40 7.25 8.74
C ASP A 378 10.21 8.19 8.44
N SER A 379 9.02 7.90 8.95
CA SER A 379 7.80 8.66 8.69
C SER A 379 7.38 9.50 9.88
N ALA A 380 7.28 10.82 9.71
CA ALA A 380 6.58 11.67 10.66
C ALA A 380 5.07 11.43 10.54
N HIS A 381 4.57 11.46 9.31
CA HIS A 381 3.21 11.13 8.92
C HIS A 381 3.24 10.02 7.85
N HIS A 382 2.19 9.21 7.74
CA HIS A 382 2.17 8.10 6.78
C HIS A 382 0.93 8.11 5.88
N GLY A 383 -0.25 7.68 6.35
CA GLY A 383 -1.44 7.54 5.53
C GLY A 383 -2.01 8.88 5.04
N LEU A 384 -2.48 8.92 3.80
CA LEU A 384 -3.11 10.08 3.20
C LEU A 384 -4.25 9.66 2.28
N SER A 385 -5.42 10.27 2.46
CA SER A 385 -6.56 10.10 1.56
C SER A 385 -7.26 11.44 1.31
N ILE A 386 -8.11 11.49 0.29
CA ILE A 386 -8.85 12.69 -0.10
C ILE A 386 -10.31 12.31 -0.34
N ASP A 387 -11.25 13.20 -0.01
CA ASP A 387 -12.66 12.98 -0.28
C ASP A 387 -12.95 12.97 -1.80
N ALA A 388 -14.02 12.29 -2.22
CA ALA A 388 -14.42 12.15 -3.62
C ALA A 388 -14.60 13.49 -4.37
N LYS A 389 -14.83 14.58 -3.66
CA LYS A 389 -14.93 15.93 -4.24
C LYS A 389 -13.59 16.66 -4.33
N GLY A 390 -12.54 16.07 -3.77
CA GLY A 390 -11.21 16.65 -3.72
C GLY A 390 -11.13 17.92 -2.88
N LYS A 391 -11.92 18.01 -1.81
CA LYS A 391 -11.99 19.19 -0.95
C LYS A 391 -11.19 19.03 0.33
N THR A 392 -11.28 17.88 0.95
CA THR A 392 -10.72 17.62 2.26
C THR A 392 -9.73 16.44 2.18
N LEU A 393 -8.55 16.65 2.70
CA LEU A 393 -7.53 15.62 2.89
C LEU A 393 -7.65 15.06 4.30
N CYS A 394 -7.42 13.76 4.45
CA CYS A 394 -7.35 13.07 5.72
C CYS A 394 -5.94 12.51 5.87
N ALA A 395 -5.18 13.02 6.83
CA ALA A 395 -3.78 12.73 7.02
C ALA A 395 -3.50 12.06 8.36
N ALA A 396 -2.81 10.93 8.34
CA ALA A 396 -2.38 10.20 9.54
C ALA A 396 -1.09 10.81 10.10
N GLY A 397 -1.16 11.45 11.26
CA GLY A 397 -0.03 12.01 11.99
C GLY A 397 0.64 10.95 12.86
N THR A 398 1.35 10.02 12.24
CA THR A 398 1.85 8.77 12.84
C THR A 398 2.67 8.97 14.10
N MET A 399 3.59 9.93 14.10
CA MET A 399 4.45 10.23 15.26
C MET A 399 3.86 11.31 16.17
N ASP A 400 2.69 11.83 15.83
CA ASP A 400 2.06 12.94 16.53
C ASP A 400 0.69 12.58 17.16
N ASP A 401 0.28 11.32 17.06
CA ASP A 401 -0.91 10.73 17.67
C ASP A 401 -2.20 11.52 17.37
N TYR A 402 -2.39 11.91 16.10
CA TYR A 402 -3.61 12.52 15.59
C TYR A 402 -3.92 12.15 14.16
N VAL A 403 -5.18 12.33 13.77
CA VAL A 403 -5.60 12.39 12.36
C VAL A 403 -5.98 13.84 12.04
N ALA A 404 -5.42 14.39 10.94
CA ALA A 404 -5.74 15.75 10.51
C ALA A 404 -6.71 15.74 9.32
N MET A 405 -7.79 16.51 9.44
CA MET A 405 -8.72 16.83 8.35
C MET A 405 -8.33 18.21 7.80
N VAL A 406 -7.82 18.25 6.58
CA VAL A 406 -7.19 19.46 5.99
C VAL A 406 -8.03 19.96 4.82
N ASP A 407 -8.47 21.21 4.85
CA ASP A 407 -9.06 21.87 3.67
C ASP A 407 -7.98 22.05 2.60
N ARG A 408 -8.16 21.38 1.48
CA ARG A 408 -7.18 21.36 0.39
C ARG A 408 -6.86 22.76 -0.17
N THR A 409 -7.84 23.67 -0.17
CA THR A 409 -7.68 24.98 -0.79
C THR A 409 -6.96 25.95 0.14
N THR A 410 -7.38 26.00 1.40
CA THR A 410 -6.84 26.95 2.38
C THR A 410 -5.62 26.41 3.13
N GLY A 411 -5.51 25.09 3.30
CA GLY A 411 -4.54 24.46 4.18
C GLY A 411 -4.94 24.51 5.67
N GLU A 412 -6.13 25.06 5.98
CA GLU A 412 -6.66 25.01 7.33
C GLU A 412 -6.98 23.57 7.72
N TYR A 413 -6.77 23.22 8.98
CA TYR A 413 -6.95 21.85 9.46
C TYR A 413 -7.64 21.79 10.82
N LYS A 414 -8.21 20.61 11.08
CA LYS A 414 -8.70 20.17 12.39
C LYS A 414 -8.04 18.84 12.72
N THR A 415 -7.52 18.67 13.93
CA THR A 415 -6.99 17.37 14.40
C THR A 415 -8.04 16.63 15.23
N LEU A 416 -8.04 15.31 15.07
CA LEU A 416 -8.73 14.36 15.94
C LEU A 416 -7.68 13.58 16.72
N ASP A 417 -7.82 13.55 18.02
CA ASP A 417 -6.91 12.96 18.98
C ASP A 417 -7.65 12.63 20.29
N GLU A 418 -6.95 12.13 21.29
CA GLU A 418 -7.56 11.79 22.59
C GLU A 418 -8.22 12.99 23.28
N GLU A 419 -7.61 14.19 23.15
CA GLU A 419 -8.18 15.41 23.78
C GLU A 419 -9.50 15.83 23.12
N THR A 420 -9.61 15.69 21.81
CA THR A 420 -10.79 16.16 21.04
C THR A 420 -11.90 15.12 20.96
N THR A 421 -11.59 13.82 21.03
CA THR A 421 -12.56 12.72 20.86
C THR A 421 -12.81 11.92 22.14
N GLY A 422 -11.86 11.90 23.06
CA GLY A 422 -11.86 11.01 24.23
C GLY A 422 -11.35 9.59 23.94
N ASN A 423 -10.97 9.30 22.69
CA ASN A 423 -10.42 8.02 22.25
C ASN A 423 -8.92 8.13 21.97
N TYR A 424 -8.16 7.08 22.25
CA TYR A 424 -6.72 7.07 22.04
C TYR A 424 -6.35 6.92 20.54
N TYR A 425 -5.71 7.94 19.99
CA TYR A 425 -5.26 8.00 18.59
C TYR A 425 -3.77 7.60 18.46
N GLY A 426 -3.39 6.49 19.08
CA GLY A 426 -1.99 6.04 19.07
C GLY A 426 -1.52 5.59 17.70
N LYS A 427 -0.49 6.25 17.19
CA LYS A 427 0.22 5.95 15.94
C LYS A 427 -0.76 5.75 14.76
N PRO A 428 -1.52 6.76 14.33
CA PRO A 428 -2.31 6.65 13.12
C PRO A 428 -1.41 6.31 11.94
N TYR A 429 -1.72 5.22 11.23
CA TYR A 429 -0.79 4.72 10.21
C TYR A 429 -1.32 4.88 8.79
N TRP A 430 -2.55 4.50 8.52
CA TRP A 430 -3.16 4.57 7.20
C TRP A 430 -4.46 5.33 7.22
N THR A 431 -4.81 5.95 6.08
CA THR A 431 -6.14 6.51 5.86
C THR A 431 -6.68 6.09 4.50
N THR A 432 -7.98 5.83 4.44
CA THR A 432 -8.67 5.42 3.20
C THR A 432 -10.03 6.11 3.14
N GLU A 433 -10.42 6.55 1.93
CA GLU A 433 -11.79 6.95 1.68
C GLU A 433 -12.72 5.73 1.74
N GLY A 434 -13.80 5.86 2.50
CA GLY A 434 -14.85 4.86 2.64
C GLY A 434 -16.20 5.35 2.14
N LEU A 435 -17.19 4.47 2.22
CA LEU A 435 -18.55 4.79 1.81
C LEU A 435 -19.16 5.92 2.66
N GLY A 436 -20.05 6.70 2.06
CA GLY A 436 -20.73 7.77 2.79
C GLY A 436 -19.89 9.01 3.04
N ASN A 437 -18.79 9.21 2.28
CA ASN A 437 -17.87 10.32 2.44
C ASN A 437 -17.14 10.31 3.78
N THR A 438 -16.60 9.15 4.15
CA THR A 438 -15.87 8.92 5.39
C THR A 438 -14.38 8.68 5.14
N CYS A 439 -13.54 9.14 6.05
CA CYS A 439 -12.16 8.72 6.19
C CYS A 439 -12.08 7.60 7.23
N TRP A 440 -11.40 6.52 6.90
CA TRP A 440 -11.08 5.41 7.79
C TRP A 440 -9.61 5.46 8.13
N ALA A 441 -9.28 5.65 9.39
CA ALA A 441 -7.91 5.76 9.86
C ALA A 441 -7.57 4.59 10.79
N SER A 442 -6.53 3.81 10.43
CA SER A 442 -5.97 2.82 11.34
C SER A 442 -5.14 3.50 12.43
N LEU A 443 -5.29 3.04 13.66
CA LEU A 443 -4.61 3.53 14.87
C LEU A 443 -3.78 2.36 15.42
N SER A 444 -2.53 2.26 14.95
CA SER A 444 -1.75 1.03 15.11
C SER A 444 -1.42 0.69 16.56
N ASP A 445 -1.09 1.69 17.40
CA ASP A 445 -0.81 1.45 18.81
C ASP A 445 -2.07 1.40 19.70
N ALA A 446 -3.24 1.65 19.09
CA ALA A 446 -4.53 1.57 19.76
C ALA A 446 -5.33 0.30 19.41
N ASP A 447 -4.83 -0.54 18.50
CA ASP A 447 -5.53 -1.73 17.99
C ASP A 447 -6.95 -1.40 17.47
N ALA A 448 -7.11 -0.22 16.87
CA ALA A 448 -8.40 0.35 16.51
C ALA A 448 -8.40 1.00 15.12
N VAL A 449 -9.62 1.27 14.65
CA VAL A 449 -9.87 2.10 13.46
C VAL A 449 -10.85 3.20 13.83
N ALA A 450 -10.50 4.46 13.53
CA ALA A 450 -11.40 5.59 13.62
C ALA A 450 -12.10 5.84 12.27
N VAL A 451 -13.40 6.11 12.30
CA VAL A 451 -14.19 6.51 11.13
C VAL A 451 -14.61 7.96 11.29
N ILE A 452 -14.25 8.79 10.33
CA ILE A 452 -14.37 10.25 10.41
C ILE A 452 -15.19 10.75 9.22
N ASP A 453 -16.15 11.63 9.44
CA ASP A 453 -16.90 12.32 8.37
C ASP A 453 -16.00 13.37 7.70
N PHE A 454 -15.74 13.25 6.41
CA PHE A 454 -14.89 14.20 5.68
C PHE A 454 -15.43 15.63 5.68
N ARG A 455 -16.75 15.81 5.77
CA ARG A 455 -17.40 17.12 5.69
C ARG A 455 -17.34 17.87 7.01
N THR A 456 -17.51 17.17 8.15
CA THR A 456 -17.58 17.79 9.49
C THR A 456 -16.27 17.66 10.26
N GLY A 457 -15.45 16.68 9.90
CA GLY A 457 -14.28 16.29 10.67
C GLY A 457 -14.68 15.77 12.07
N GLU A 458 -15.81 15.06 12.17
CA GLU A 458 -16.28 14.43 13.40
C GLU A 458 -16.03 12.93 13.35
N GLU A 459 -15.64 12.35 14.48
CA GLU A 459 -15.56 10.90 14.63
C GLU A 459 -16.97 10.31 14.65
N LEU A 460 -17.24 9.37 13.74
CA LEU A 460 -18.51 8.66 13.64
C LEU A 460 -18.48 7.33 14.38
N ALA A 461 -17.31 6.68 14.43
CA ALA A 461 -17.10 5.41 15.12
C ALA A 461 -15.63 5.24 15.49
N TYR A 462 -15.40 4.54 16.58
CA TYR A 462 -14.11 4.03 17.02
C TYR A 462 -14.25 2.53 17.24
N LEU A 463 -13.49 1.73 16.48
CA LEU A 463 -13.72 0.30 16.32
C LEU A 463 -12.49 -0.48 16.74
N ASP A 464 -12.58 -1.29 17.79
CA ASP A 464 -11.53 -2.22 18.15
C ASP A 464 -11.39 -3.30 17.08
N VAL A 465 -10.17 -3.53 16.61
CA VAL A 465 -9.84 -4.53 15.58
C VAL A 465 -8.82 -5.54 16.09
N GLY A 466 -7.77 -5.88 15.35
CA GLY A 466 -6.68 -6.74 15.83
C GLY A 466 -5.40 -5.95 16.09
N ASN A 467 -4.33 -6.68 16.34
CA ASN A 467 -3.05 -6.13 16.79
C ASN A 467 -2.33 -5.36 15.67
N HIS A 468 -2.03 -4.10 15.94
CA HIS A 468 -1.28 -3.20 15.08
C HIS A 468 -1.89 -3.06 13.67
N PRO A 469 -3.14 -2.55 13.55
CA PRO A 469 -3.78 -2.37 12.25
C PRO A 469 -2.99 -1.34 11.41
N GLN A 470 -2.70 -1.70 10.16
CA GLN A 470 -2.03 -0.80 9.22
C GLN A 470 -2.95 -0.43 8.07
N ARG A 471 -3.27 -1.35 7.16
CA ARG A 471 -4.14 -1.04 6.02
C ARG A 471 -5.61 -1.18 6.33
N VAL A 472 -6.38 -0.29 5.72
CA VAL A 472 -7.84 -0.39 5.68
C VAL A 472 -8.24 -0.26 4.21
N ARG A 473 -8.96 -1.25 3.66
CA ARG A 473 -9.38 -1.25 2.26
C ARG A 473 -10.86 -1.54 2.13
N HIS A 474 -11.52 -0.79 1.26
CA HIS A 474 -12.89 -1.14 0.85
C HIS A 474 -12.86 -2.41 -0.01
N GLY A 475 -13.79 -3.30 0.25
CA GLY A 475 -13.98 -4.53 -0.50
C GLY A 475 -15.45 -4.95 -0.52
N GLN A 476 -15.71 -6.02 -1.26
CA GLN A 476 -17.04 -6.64 -1.30
C GLN A 476 -16.89 -8.13 -1.02
N ILE A 477 -17.75 -8.66 -0.16
CA ILE A 477 -17.77 -10.07 0.22
C ILE A 477 -19.21 -10.62 0.09
N PRO A 478 -19.41 -11.89 -0.34
CA PRO A 478 -20.72 -12.49 -0.36
C PRO A 478 -21.44 -12.37 0.98
N SER A 479 -22.65 -11.83 0.96
CA SER A 479 -23.44 -11.58 2.18
C SER A 479 -23.65 -12.84 3.02
N SER A 480 -23.72 -13.99 2.37
CA SER A 480 -23.88 -15.31 3.03
C SER A 480 -22.70 -15.70 3.93
N LEU A 481 -21.48 -15.18 3.67
CA LEU A 481 -20.28 -15.47 4.46
C LEU A 481 -20.20 -14.62 5.74
N LEU A 482 -21.01 -13.55 5.82
CA LEU A 482 -20.99 -12.59 6.92
C LEU A 482 -22.23 -12.69 7.82
N SER A 483 -23.10 -13.67 7.59
CA SER A 483 -24.34 -13.90 8.37
C SER A 483 -24.10 -14.71 9.65
#